data_4ca0d5f8914b818347237f33b72b37d0
#
_entry.id   4ca0d5f8914b818347237f33b72b37d0
#
_cell.length_a   1.000
_cell.length_b   1.000
_cell.length_c   1.000
_cell.angle_alpha   90.00
_cell.angle_beta   90.00
_cell.angle_gamma   90.00
#
_symmetry.space_group_name_H-M   'P 1'
#
loop_
_entity.id
_entity.type
_entity.pdbx_description
1 polymer ?
#
loop_
_entity_poly.entity_id
_entity_poly.type
_entity_poly.pdbx_seq_one_letter_code
_entity_poly.pdbx_strand_id
1 'polypeptide(L)'
;MKHAQFLNEMFGLEGKTAVIIGGTGELCSCMALGLAKAGAEVVLVGRNEEKANERLKVIEEAGGNGYFALADASDRQSLNELLNSVVEQSGKVDILVNGAGMNSPSPFVEITDEEALKILDVNLVGVMRACQVFGNYFLSRDVQASIINLGSISGLNPLSRVFTYSASKAAVHNLTRNIAREWADRDIRVNTLVPGFFPAEQNRKVLDEVRVAEILRHTPASRFGNPQELIGATLLLASNQAGGFITGTEIVVDGGFNSMTI
;
A
#
# COMPACT_ATOMS: atom_id res chain seq x y z
N MET A 1 21.52 -7.42 23.59
CA MET A 1 21.38 -5.95 23.51
C MET A 1 21.90 -5.37 22.20
N LYS A 2 23.16 -5.61 21.77
CA LYS A 2 23.71 -5.02 20.52
C LYS A 2 22.94 -5.36 19.23
N HIS A 3 22.40 -6.60 19.09
CA HIS A 3 21.64 -7.00 17.90
C HIS A 3 20.27 -6.29 17.80
N ALA A 4 19.57 -6.16 18.93
CA ALA A 4 18.28 -5.44 18.97
C ALA A 4 18.47 -3.95 18.67
N GLN A 5 19.55 -3.36 19.17
CA GLN A 5 19.89 -1.96 18.87
C GLN A 5 20.15 -1.76 17.37
N PHE A 6 20.95 -2.63 16.75
CA PHE A 6 21.20 -2.57 15.29
C PHE A 6 19.90 -2.66 14.46
N LEU A 7 19.01 -3.60 14.81
CA LEU A 7 17.73 -3.72 14.11
C LEU A 7 16.85 -2.48 14.28
N ASN A 8 16.85 -1.89 15.48
CA ASN A 8 16.14 -0.66 15.73
C ASN A 8 16.75 0.54 14.96
N GLU A 9 18.06 0.64 14.89
CA GLU A 9 18.75 1.65 14.08
C GLU A 9 18.39 1.52 12.59
N MET A 10 18.26 0.29 12.08
CA MET A 10 17.96 0.04 10.66
C MET A 10 16.48 0.19 10.31
N PHE A 11 15.57 -0.26 11.16
CA PHE A 11 14.14 -0.38 10.85
C PHE A 11 13.23 0.39 11.82
N GLY A 12 13.77 1.02 12.86
CA GLY A 12 13.00 1.84 13.80
C GLY A 12 12.40 3.06 13.10
N LEU A 13 11.16 3.35 13.48
CA LEU A 13 10.37 4.45 12.92
C LEU A 13 9.86 5.39 14.01
N GLU A 14 10.55 5.43 15.16
CA GLU A 14 10.21 6.31 16.28
C GLU A 14 10.16 7.76 15.83
N GLY A 15 9.07 8.43 16.22
CA GLY A 15 8.80 9.82 15.87
C GLY A 15 8.45 10.01 14.39
N LYS A 16 8.15 8.97 13.62
CA LYS A 16 7.60 9.03 12.26
C LYS A 16 6.09 8.95 12.28
N THR A 17 5.44 9.67 11.37
CA THR A 17 4.00 9.59 11.13
C THR A 17 3.74 8.96 9.77
N ALA A 18 2.98 7.86 9.75
CA ALA A 18 2.62 7.14 8.56
C ALA A 18 1.12 7.26 8.27
N VAL A 19 0.76 7.75 7.08
CA VAL A 19 -0.62 7.83 6.60
C VAL A 19 -0.88 6.65 5.67
N ILE A 20 -1.89 5.83 5.99
CA ILE A 20 -2.22 4.62 5.26
C ILE A 20 -3.61 4.76 4.62
N ILE A 21 -3.66 5.18 3.36
CA ILE A 21 -4.90 5.28 2.58
C ILE A 21 -5.38 3.88 2.22
N GLY A 22 -6.63 3.56 2.60
CA GLY A 22 -7.14 2.19 2.55
C GLY A 22 -6.73 1.35 3.76
N GLY A 23 -6.31 1.98 4.85
CA GLY A 23 -5.80 1.36 6.08
C GLY A 23 -6.77 0.42 6.79
N THR A 24 -8.07 0.48 6.48
CA THR A 24 -9.08 -0.45 7.00
C THR A 24 -9.09 -1.81 6.29
N GLY A 25 -8.46 -1.90 5.10
CA GLY A 25 -8.31 -3.15 4.35
C GLY A 25 -7.32 -4.11 5.00
N GLU A 26 -7.48 -5.41 4.76
CA GLU A 26 -6.72 -6.48 5.43
C GLU A 26 -5.19 -6.35 5.25
N LEU A 27 -4.72 -6.14 4.01
CA LEU A 27 -3.29 -6.01 3.74
C LEU A 27 -2.73 -4.71 4.33
N CYS A 28 -3.42 -3.60 4.09
CA CYS A 28 -2.96 -2.29 4.56
C CYS A 28 -2.98 -2.17 6.09
N SER A 29 -3.96 -2.78 6.77
CA SER A 29 -3.98 -2.81 8.24
C SER A 29 -2.82 -3.63 8.81
N CYS A 30 -2.41 -4.70 8.13
CA CYS A 30 -1.25 -5.48 8.53
C CYS A 30 0.07 -4.71 8.30
N MET A 31 0.17 -3.98 7.19
CA MET A 31 1.29 -3.05 6.94
C MET A 31 1.35 -1.96 8.02
N ALA A 32 0.20 -1.37 8.37
CA ALA A 32 0.08 -0.37 9.43
C ALA A 32 0.52 -0.93 10.79
N LEU A 33 0.10 -2.17 11.13
CA LEU A 33 0.56 -2.86 12.34
C LEU A 33 2.09 -3.00 12.37
N GLY A 34 2.70 -3.37 11.25
CA GLY A 34 4.15 -3.47 11.13
C GLY A 34 4.85 -2.11 11.37
N LEU A 35 4.35 -1.03 10.75
CA LEU A 35 4.86 0.32 10.94
C LEU A 35 4.71 0.79 12.40
N ALA A 36 3.55 0.53 13.01
CA ALA A 36 3.30 0.89 14.41
C ALA A 36 4.22 0.12 15.38
N LYS A 37 4.44 -1.19 15.14
CA LYS A 37 5.38 -2.00 15.94
C LYS A 37 6.83 -1.56 15.78
N ALA A 38 7.18 -0.89 14.69
CA ALA A 38 8.47 -0.26 14.48
C ALA A 38 8.58 1.15 15.09
N GLY A 39 7.52 1.65 15.74
CA GLY A 39 7.50 2.91 16.48
C GLY A 39 6.84 4.08 15.75
N ALA A 40 6.29 3.90 14.54
CA ALA A 40 5.56 4.96 13.86
C ALA A 40 4.18 5.19 14.48
N GLU A 41 3.75 6.45 14.54
CA GLU A 41 2.34 6.76 14.68
C GLU A 41 1.64 6.51 13.35
N VAL A 42 0.58 5.70 13.34
CA VAL A 42 -0.12 5.32 12.11
C VAL A 42 -1.51 5.96 12.02
N VAL A 43 -1.81 6.53 10.87
CA VAL A 43 -3.11 7.11 10.57
C VAL A 43 -3.83 6.20 9.58
N LEU A 44 -4.84 5.46 10.07
CA LEU A 44 -5.65 4.60 9.21
C LEU A 44 -6.70 5.43 8.49
N VAL A 45 -6.59 5.52 7.17
CA VAL A 45 -7.49 6.32 6.35
C VAL A 45 -8.46 5.42 5.59
N GLY A 46 -9.74 5.76 5.65
CA GLY A 46 -10.81 5.02 4.97
C GLY A 46 -12.19 5.61 5.22
N ARG A 47 -13.23 4.86 4.84
CA ARG A 47 -14.62 5.28 4.96
C ARG A 47 -15.42 4.50 6.02
N ASN A 48 -14.83 3.48 6.61
CA ASN A 48 -15.49 2.62 7.60
C ASN A 48 -14.75 2.73 8.95
N GLU A 49 -15.30 3.53 9.83
CA GLU A 49 -14.76 3.79 11.16
C GLU A 49 -14.79 2.56 12.07
N GLU A 50 -15.84 1.74 12.00
CA GLU A 50 -15.98 0.52 12.80
C GLU A 50 -14.81 -0.44 12.50
N LYS A 51 -14.55 -0.73 11.21
CA LYS A 51 -13.38 -1.54 10.80
C LYS A 51 -12.06 -0.89 11.19
N ALA A 52 -11.96 0.44 11.14
CA ALA A 52 -10.76 1.14 11.58
C ALA A 52 -10.50 0.92 13.08
N ASN A 53 -11.54 1.05 13.90
CA ASN A 53 -11.42 0.87 15.34
C ASN A 53 -11.02 -0.57 15.72
N GLU A 54 -11.53 -1.59 15.02
CA GLU A 54 -11.07 -2.97 15.18
C GLU A 54 -9.56 -3.12 14.89
N ARG A 55 -9.06 -2.46 13.83
CA ARG A 55 -7.64 -2.49 13.45
C ARG A 55 -6.75 -1.72 14.42
N LEU A 56 -7.24 -0.56 14.89
CA LEU A 56 -6.53 0.25 15.88
C LEU A 56 -6.38 -0.48 17.21
N LYS A 57 -7.42 -1.21 17.64
CA LYS A 57 -7.32 -2.06 18.83
C LYS A 57 -6.20 -3.09 18.73
N VAL A 58 -6.03 -3.75 17.58
CA VAL A 58 -4.93 -4.70 17.36
C VAL A 58 -3.57 -3.99 17.40
N ILE A 59 -3.49 -2.77 16.88
CA ILE A 59 -2.26 -1.96 16.92
C ILE A 59 -1.93 -1.57 18.37
N GLU A 60 -2.91 -1.13 19.14
CA GLU A 60 -2.77 -0.75 20.56
C GLU A 60 -2.35 -1.95 21.42
N GLU A 61 -3.02 -3.10 21.25
CA GLU A 61 -2.68 -4.36 21.95
C GLU A 61 -1.24 -4.82 21.64
N ALA A 62 -0.70 -4.46 20.48
CA ALA A 62 0.68 -4.73 20.10
C ALA A 62 1.68 -3.66 20.58
N GLY A 63 1.22 -2.66 21.37
CA GLY A 63 2.03 -1.56 21.89
C GLY A 63 2.31 -0.45 20.89
N GLY A 64 1.62 -0.43 19.74
CA GLY A 64 1.70 0.63 18.74
C GLY A 64 0.75 1.79 19.04
N ASN A 65 0.89 2.89 18.28
CA ASN A 65 0.06 4.08 18.40
C ASN A 65 -0.55 4.44 17.04
N GLY A 66 -1.76 4.94 17.03
CA GLY A 66 -2.41 5.42 15.81
C GLY A 66 -3.84 5.86 16.04
N TYR A 67 -4.43 6.41 14.97
CA TYR A 67 -5.82 6.86 14.97
C TYR A 67 -6.46 6.70 13.58
N PHE A 68 -7.76 6.90 13.54
CA PHE A 68 -8.53 6.88 12.29
C PHE A 68 -8.75 8.30 11.77
N ALA A 69 -8.63 8.46 10.45
CA ALA A 69 -9.04 9.67 9.75
C ALA A 69 -9.98 9.30 8.59
N LEU A 70 -11.14 9.95 8.56
CA LEU A 70 -12.11 9.79 7.48
C LEU A 70 -11.63 10.57 6.25
N ALA A 71 -11.41 9.88 5.12
CA ALA A 71 -11.20 10.55 3.84
C ALA A 71 -11.56 9.64 2.67
N ASP A 72 -11.90 10.28 1.54
CA ASP A 72 -12.12 9.62 0.25
C ASP A 72 -10.94 9.93 -0.69
N ALA A 73 -10.20 8.89 -1.08
CA ALA A 73 -9.06 9.01 -1.99
C ALA A 73 -9.46 9.44 -3.43
N SER A 74 -10.72 9.31 -3.79
CA SER A 74 -11.25 9.80 -5.07
C SER A 74 -11.54 11.30 -5.08
N ASP A 75 -11.49 11.97 -3.92
CA ASP A 75 -11.73 13.40 -3.78
C ASP A 75 -10.46 14.15 -3.32
N ARG A 76 -10.00 15.07 -4.16
CA ARG A 76 -8.82 15.91 -3.87
C ARG A 76 -9.00 16.80 -2.65
N GLN A 77 -10.20 17.37 -2.46
CA GLN A 77 -10.47 18.23 -1.32
C GLN A 77 -10.38 17.43 -0.02
N SER A 78 -10.98 16.24 0.00
CA SER A 78 -10.90 15.31 1.14
C SER A 78 -9.45 14.93 1.49
N LEU A 79 -8.58 14.74 0.49
CA LEU A 79 -7.16 14.47 0.72
C LEU A 79 -6.39 15.69 1.27
N ASN A 80 -6.72 16.91 0.85
CA ASN A 80 -6.12 18.13 1.41
C ASN A 80 -6.57 18.34 2.87
N GLU A 81 -7.84 18.13 3.17
CA GLU A 81 -8.39 18.20 4.53
C GLU A 81 -7.74 17.14 5.44
N LEU A 82 -7.60 15.91 4.93
CA LEU A 82 -6.85 14.83 5.61
C LEU A 82 -5.42 15.27 5.95
N LEU A 83 -4.66 15.76 4.97
CA LEU A 83 -3.28 16.18 5.19
C LEU A 83 -3.20 17.28 6.28
N ASN A 84 -4.07 18.29 6.19
CA ASN A 84 -4.10 19.38 7.16
C ASN A 84 -4.41 18.87 8.57
N SER A 85 -5.42 18.01 8.71
CA SER A 85 -5.80 17.39 9.98
C SER A 85 -4.68 16.54 10.58
N VAL A 86 -3.99 15.73 9.75
CA VAL A 86 -2.86 14.92 10.22
C VAL A 86 -1.70 15.81 10.66
N VAL A 87 -1.38 16.88 9.91
CA VAL A 87 -0.31 17.81 10.29
C VAL A 87 -0.66 18.57 11.57
N GLU A 88 -1.92 18.94 11.77
CA GLU A 88 -2.39 19.58 13.00
C GLU A 88 -2.27 18.64 14.21
N GLN A 89 -2.66 17.37 14.07
CA GLN A 89 -2.69 16.40 15.16
C GLN A 89 -1.32 15.77 15.46
N SER A 90 -0.57 15.36 14.43
CA SER A 90 0.70 14.63 14.56
C SER A 90 1.93 15.51 14.27
N GLY A 91 1.74 16.78 13.88
CA GLY A 91 2.81 17.73 13.56
C GLY A 91 3.45 17.55 12.19
N LYS A 92 3.37 16.35 11.59
CA LYS A 92 4.00 16.01 10.31
C LYS A 92 3.46 14.74 9.68
N VAL A 93 3.88 14.51 8.44
CA VAL A 93 3.81 13.21 7.76
C VAL A 93 5.19 12.87 7.23
N ASP A 94 5.64 11.63 7.39
CA ASP A 94 6.92 11.11 6.88
C ASP A 94 6.71 9.98 5.85
N ILE A 95 5.64 9.19 6.00
CA ILE A 95 5.37 8.00 5.20
C ILE A 95 3.94 8.05 4.67
N LEU A 96 3.77 7.80 3.37
CA LEU A 96 2.47 7.62 2.73
C LEU A 96 2.37 6.21 2.17
N VAL A 97 1.30 5.48 2.52
CA VAL A 97 0.95 4.20 1.90
C VAL A 97 -0.35 4.37 1.12
N ASN A 98 -0.31 4.18 -0.19
CA ASN A 98 -1.46 4.23 -1.07
C ASN A 98 -1.96 2.81 -1.35
N GLY A 99 -2.93 2.34 -0.57
CA GLY A 99 -3.46 0.98 -0.67
C GLY A 99 -4.96 0.90 -0.95
N ALA A 100 -5.65 2.03 -1.14
CA ALA A 100 -7.04 1.99 -1.58
C ALA A 100 -7.15 1.39 -3.00
N GLY A 101 -8.17 0.58 -3.21
CA GLY A 101 -8.40 -0.03 -4.51
C GLY A 101 -9.68 -0.84 -4.55
N MET A 102 -10.19 -1.03 -5.76
CA MET A 102 -11.35 -1.85 -6.06
C MET A 102 -11.10 -2.72 -7.28
N ASN A 103 -11.85 -3.78 -7.40
CA ASN A 103 -11.82 -4.70 -8.54
C ASN A 103 -13.24 -5.12 -8.92
N SER A 104 -13.43 -5.55 -10.17
CA SER A 104 -14.63 -6.20 -10.65
C SER A 104 -14.25 -7.39 -11.53
N PRO A 105 -14.86 -8.58 -11.32
CA PRO A 105 -14.57 -9.80 -12.07
C PRO A 105 -15.41 -9.94 -13.34
N SER A 106 -15.70 -8.86 -14.04
CA SER A 106 -16.54 -8.85 -15.25
C SER A 106 -15.83 -9.50 -16.44
N PRO A 107 -16.53 -10.29 -17.29
CA PRO A 107 -16.01 -10.70 -18.59
C PRO A 107 -15.64 -9.51 -19.46
N PHE A 108 -14.56 -9.63 -20.25
CA PHE A 108 -14.00 -8.48 -20.98
C PHE A 108 -15.03 -7.74 -21.85
N VAL A 109 -15.85 -8.47 -22.56
CA VAL A 109 -16.87 -7.91 -23.47
C VAL A 109 -18.08 -7.30 -22.76
N GLU A 110 -18.22 -7.53 -21.45
CA GLU A 110 -19.31 -7.05 -20.61
C GLU A 110 -18.89 -5.86 -19.74
N ILE A 111 -17.61 -5.51 -19.74
CA ILE A 111 -17.11 -4.36 -18.97
C ILE A 111 -17.70 -3.08 -19.56
N THR A 112 -18.47 -2.36 -18.75
CA THR A 112 -19.00 -1.05 -19.16
C THR A 112 -17.95 0.05 -18.99
N ASP A 113 -18.07 1.14 -19.76
CA ASP A 113 -17.22 2.32 -19.61
C ASP A 113 -17.29 2.88 -18.18
N GLU A 114 -18.48 2.88 -17.56
CA GLU A 114 -18.68 3.35 -16.20
C GLU A 114 -17.90 2.50 -15.19
N GLU A 115 -17.96 1.16 -15.31
CA GLU A 115 -17.20 0.25 -14.46
C GLU A 115 -15.69 0.49 -14.63
N ALA A 116 -15.23 0.57 -15.88
CA ALA A 116 -13.82 0.79 -16.19
C ALA A 116 -13.32 2.12 -15.62
N LEU A 117 -14.04 3.22 -15.86
CA LEU A 117 -13.69 4.54 -15.37
C LEU A 117 -13.68 4.61 -13.83
N LYS A 118 -14.63 3.96 -13.17
CA LYS A 118 -14.69 3.90 -11.71
C LYS A 118 -13.46 3.18 -11.12
N ILE A 119 -13.05 2.05 -11.71
CA ILE A 119 -11.85 1.31 -11.28
C ILE A 119 -10.61 2.16 -11.50
N LEU A 120 -10.48 2.82 -12.65
CA LEU A 120 -9.35 3.69 -12.95
C LEU A 120 -9.30 4.91 -12.03
N ASP A 121 -10.44 5.52 -11.72
CA ASP A 121 -10.51 6.68 -10.84
C ASP A 121 -10.02 6.32 -9.42
N VAL A 122 -10.49 5.21 -8.85
CA VAL A 122 -10.08 4.78 -7.51
C VAL A 122 -8.62 4.31 -7.50
N ASN A 123 -8.25 3.40 -8.42
CA ASN A 123 -6.97 2.68 -8.32
C ASN A 123 -5.78 3.45 -8.87
N LEU A 124 -5.98 4.34 -9.83
CA LEU A 124 -4.92 5.10 -10.49
C LEU A 124 -5.01 6.60 -10.17
N VAL A 125 -6.14 7.23 -10.48
CA VAL A 125 -6.27 8.68 -10.30
C VAL A 125 -6.27 9.05 -8.81
N GLY A 126 -6.85 8.22 -7.94
CA GLY A 126 -6.77 8.36 -6.49
C GLY A 126 -5.33 8.31 -5.97
N VAL A 127 -4.52 7.36 -6.47
CA VAL A 127 -3.08 7.29 -6.15
C VAL A 127 -2.34 8.54 -6.65
N MET A 128 -2.64 9.01 -7.87
CA MET A 128 -2.06 10.26 -8.40
C MET A 128 -2.42 11.46 -7.52
N ARG A 129 -3.69 11.60 -7.13
CA ARG A 129 -4.14 12.70 -6.26
C ARG A 129 -3.41 12.67 -4.92
N ALA A 130 -3.34 11.50 -4.28
CA ALA A 130 -2.63 11.34 -3.02
C ALA A 130 -1.13 11.66 -3.15
N CYS A 131 -0.45 11.13 -4.17
CA CYS A 131 0.94 11.46 -4.44
C CYS A 131 1.15 12.96 -4.68
N GLN A 132 0.23 13.65 -5.38
CA GLN A 132 0.31 15.09 -5.60
C GLN A 132 0.10 15.90 -4.32
N VAL A 133 -0.89 15.55 -3.50
CA VAL A 133 -1.20 16.29 -2.25
C VAL A 133 -0.06 16.12 -1.24
N PHE A 134 0.30 14.87 -0.94
CA PHE A 134 1.36 14.59 0.03
C PHE A 134 2.75 14.90 -0.52
N GLY A 135 2.99 14.68 -1.82
CA GLY A 135 4.25 15.02 -2.47
C GLY A 135 4.51 16.53 -2.45
N ASN A 136 3.51 17.36 -2.72
CA ASN A 136 3.65 18.81 -2.60
C ASN A 136 4.00 19.23 -1.15
N TYR A 137 3.40 18.59 -0.16
CA TYR A 137 3.75 18.80 1.26
C TYR A 137 5.21 18.40 1.53
N PHE A 138 5.68 17.23 1.08
CA PHE A 138 7.06 16.79 1.30
C PHE A 138 8.06 17.73 0.62
N LEU A 139 7.81 18.09 -0.65
CA LEU A 139 8.66 19.01 -1.41
C LEU A 139 8.76 20.39 -0.78
N SER A 140 7.67 20.90 -0.17
CA SER A 140 7.66 22.21 0.46
C SER A 140 8.43 22.27 1.77
N ARG A 141 8.67 21.12 2.43
CA ARG A 141 9.32 21.04 3.74
C ARG A 141 10.79 20.63 3.68
N ASP A 142 11.26 20.23 2.53
CA ASP A 142 12.65 19.75 2.33
C ASP A 142 13.04 18.64 3.34
N VAL A 143 12.15 17.64 3.48
CA VAL A 143 12.30 16.51 4.40
C VAL A 143 12.36 15.20 3.67
N GLN A 144 13.09 14.25 4.23
CA GLN A 144 13.08 12.87 3.73
C GLN A 144 11.71 12.24 3.92
N ALA A 145 11.17 11.65 2.85
CA ALA A 145 9.88 10.98 2.88
C ALA A 145 9.88 9.65 2.09
N SER A 146 8.94 8.77 2.42
CA SER A 146 8.70 7.53 1.69
C SER A 146 7.25 7.42 1.27
N ILE A 147 7.03 7.14 -0.02
CA ILE A 147 5.73 6.79 -0.59
C ILE A 147 5.76 5.33 -1.03
N ILE A 148 4.80 4.54 -0.54
CA ILE A 148 4.63 3.13 -0.89
C ILE A 148 3.29 2.98 -1.59
N ASN A 149 3.31 2.73 -2.89
CA ASN A 149 2.12 2.46 -3.67
C ASN A 149 1.84 0.95 -3.69
N LEU A 150 0.61 0.54 -3.37
CA LEU A 150 0.24 -0.87 -3.44
C LEU A 150 -0.09 -1.26 -4.88
N GLY A 151 0.83 -2.00 -5.48
CA GLY A 151 0.68 -2.62 -6.79
C GLY A 151 -0.13 -3.92 -6.75
N SER A 152 0.14 -4.79 -7.71
CA SER A 152 -0.35 -6.17 -7.77
C SER A 152 0.46 -6.95 -8.80
N ILE A 153 0.61 -8.26 -8.59
CA ILE A 153 1.14 -9.17 -9.63
C ILE A 153 0.32 -9.14 -10.92
N SER A 154 -0.97 -8.77 -10.85
CA SER A 154 -1.81 -8.58 -12.03
C SER A 154 -1.39 -7.38 -12.90
N GLY A 155 -0.62 -6.45 -12.37
CA GLY A 155 0.02 -5.37 -13.13
C GLY A 155 1.29 -5.81 -13.86
N LEU A 156 1.84 -6.98 -13.51
CA LEU A 156 3.02 -7.58 -14.13
C LEU A 156 2.65 -8.73 -15.08
N ASN A 157 1.64 -9.51 -14.71
CA ASN A 157 1.20 -10.70 -15.44
C ASN A 157 -0.30 -10.61 -15.77
N PRO A 158 -0.73 -11.16 -16.92
CA PRO A 158 -2.14 -11.23 -17.25
C PRO A 158 -2.85 -12.21 -16.30
N LEU A 159 -3.90 -11.74 -15.65
CA LEU A 159 -4.80 -12.57 -14.84
C LEU A 159 -6.22 -12.50 -15.41
N SER A 160 -6.93 -13.63 -15.43
CA SER A 160 -8.30 -13.71 -15.93
C SER A 160 -9.27 -12.89 -15.07
N ARG A 161 -10.27 -12.28 -15.72
CA ARG A 161 -11.40 -11.56 -15.09
C ARG A 161 -11.02 -10.33 -14.23
N VAL A 162 -9.85 -9.74 -14.46
CA VAL A 162 -9.42 -8.54 -13.71
C VAL A 162 -8.80 -7.50 -14.65
N PHE A 163 -9.37 -7.34 -15.85
CA PHE A 163 -8.77 -6.57 -16.97
C PHE A 163 -8.48 -5.12 -16.61
N THR A 164 -9.50 -4.36 -16.21
CA THR A 164 -9.34 -2.94 -15.85
C THR A 164 -8.51 -2.78 -14.58
N TYR A 165 -8.68 -3.68 -13.60
CA TYR A 165 -7.85 -3.70 -12.39
C TYR A 165 -6.37 -3.91 -12.74
N SER A 166 -6.04 -4.91 -13.57
CA SER A 166 -4.68 -5.19 -14.02
C SER A 166 -4.07 -3.98 -14.73
N ALA A 167 -4.82 -3.38 -15.66
CA ALA A 167 -4.40 -2.17 -16.36
C ALA A 167 -4.12 -1.00 -15.38
N SER A 168 -5.00 -0.80 -14.38
CA SER A 168 -4.82 0.23 -13.36
C SER A 168 -3.55 -0.01 -12.53
N LYS A 169 -3.27 -1.27 -12.16
CA LYS A 169 -2.08 -1.61 -11.38
C LYS A 169 -0.79 -1.50 -12.19
N ALA A 170 -0.78 -1.91 -13.47
CA ALA A 170 0.35 -1.65 -14.37
C ALA A 170 0.64 -0.16 -14.51
N ALA A 171 -0.41 0.67 -14.61
CA ALA A 171 -0.26 2.12 -14.66
C ALA A 171 0.32 2.68 -13.35
N VAL A 172 -0.09 2.18 -12.17
CA VAL A 172 0.49 2.57 -10.86
C VAL A 172 1.97 2.21 -10.78
N HIS A 173 2.39 1.04 -11.28
CA HIS A 173 3.81 0.65 -11.34
C HIS A 173 4.62 1.65 -12.18
N ASN A 174 4.12 2.02 -13.36
CA ASN A 174 4.78 3.00 -14.21
C ASN A 174 4.77 4.40 -13.60
N LEU A 175 3.64 4.86 -13.04
CA LEU A 175 3.51 6.14 -12.34
C LEU A 175 4.52 6.26 -11.21
N THR A 176 4.68 5.20 -10.40
CA THR A 176 5.66 5.14 -9.31
C THR A 176 7.07 5.42 -9.79
N ARG A 177 7.50 4.77 -10.87
CA ARG A 177 8.84 5.00 -11.47
C ARG A 177 9.04 6.44 -11.95
N ASN A 178 8.01 7.03 -12.55
CA ASN A 178 8.09 8.42 -13.02
C ASN A 178 8.21 9.40 -11.86
N ILE A 179 7.38 9.25 -10.81
CA ILE A 179 7.45 10.12 -9.62
C ILE A 179 8.79 9.92 -8.88
N ALA A 180 9.26 8.69 -8.73
CA ALA A 180 10.53 8.38 -8.10
C ALA A 180 11.70 9.09 -8.80
N ARG A 181 11.75 9.05 -10.14
CA ARG A 181 12.74 9.77 -10.93
C ARG A 181 12.70 11.28 -10.71
N GLU A 182 11.49 11.84 -10.60
CA GLU A 182 11.29 13.28 -10.47
C GLU A 182 11.69 13.82 -9.09
N TRP A 183 11.53 13.00 -8.04
CA TRP A 183 11.71 13.47 -6.65
C TRP A 183 12.90 12.86 -5.92
N ALA A 184 13.72 12.03 -6.58
CA ALA A 184 14.86 11.36 -5.96
C ALA A 184 15.92 12.34 -5.42
N ASP A 185 16.16 13.45 -6.11
CA ASP A 185 17.09 14.53 -5.70
C ASP A 185 16.56 15.40 -4.55
N ARG A 186 15.31 15.16 -4.14
CA ARG A 186 14.65 15.82 -3.02
C ARG A 186 14.45 14.88 -1.82
N ASP A 187 15.20 13.78 -1.75
CA ASP A 187 15.12 12.75 -0.70
C ASP A 187 13.70 12.14 -0.50
N ILE A 188 12.86 12.18 -1.54
CA ILE A 188 11.54 11.54 -1.55
C ILE A 188 11.63 10.25 -2.34
N ARG A 189 11.49 9.12 -1.65
CA ARG A 189 11.49 7.79 -2.26
C ARG A 189 10.07 7.35 -2.58
N VAL A 190 9.87 6.80 -3.77
CA VAL A 190 8.57 6.32 -4.21
C VAL A 190 8.73 4.92 -4.78
N ASN A 191 8.10 3.92 -4.17
CA ASN A 191 8.23 2.52 -4.54
C ASN A 191 6.88 1.83 -4.62
N THR A 192 6.85 0.70 -5.31
CA THR A 192 5.66 -0.16 -5.38
C THR A 192 5.90 -1.42 -4.54
N LEU A 193 5.00 -1.71 -3.61
CA LEU A 193 4.88 -3.04 -3.00
C LEU A 193 3.89 -3.85 -3.84
N VAL A 194 4.31 -5.02 -4.31
CA VAL A 194 3.56 -5.86 -5.25
C VAL A 194 3.16 -7.18 -4.58
N PRO A 195 1.98 -7.25 -3.97
CA PRO A 195 1.49 -8.51 -3.39
C PRO A 195 1.08 -9.52 -4.48
N GLY A 196 1.33 -10.79 -4.20
CA GLY A 196 0.74 -11.92 -4.89
C GLY A 196 -0.67 -12.23 -4.39
N PHE A 197 -0.98 -13.50 -4.27
CA PHE A 197 -2.28 -13.95 -3.75
C PHE A 197 -2.25 -14.08 -2.23
N PHE A 198 -3.05 -13.23 -1.59
CA PHE A 198 -3.31 -13.24 -0.14
C PHE A 198 -4.80 -13.48 0.08
N PRO A 199 -5.21 -14.26 1.09
CA PRO A 199 -6.61 -14.55 1.37
C PRO A 199 -7.30 -13.36 2.03
N ALA A 200 -7.45 -12.26 1.28
CA ALA A 200 -8.22 -11.11 1.73
C ALA A 200 -9.72 -11.39 1.65
N GLU A 201 -10.49 -10.78 2.55
CA GLU A 201 -11.95 -10.93 2.66
C GLU A 201 -12.66 -10.68 1.30
N GLN A 202 -12.14 -9.73 0.51
CA GLN A 202 -12.63 -9.43 -0.84
C GLN A 202 -12.42 -10.58 -1.82
N ASN A 203 -11.35 -11.36 -1.66
CA ASN A 203 -11.01 -12.45 -2.58
C ASN A 203 -11.70 -13.77 -2.21
N ARG A 204 -11.99 -14.02 -0.93
CA ARG A 204 -12.64 -15.26 -0.46
C ARG A 204 -14.01 -15.51 -1.09
N LYS A 205 -14.74 -14.42 -1.47
CA LYS A 205 -16.07 -14.53 -2.09
C LYS A 205 -16.02 -14.80 -3.60
N VAL A 206 -14.85 -14.67 -4.24
CA VAL A 206 -14.68 -14.71 -5.70
C VAL A 206 -13.85 -15.92 -6.14
N LEU A 207 -13.18 -16.60 -5.21
CA LEU A 207 -12.32 -17.74 -5.49
C LEU A 207 -13.13 -19.05 -5.31
N ASP A 208 -13.51 -19.68 -6.43
CA ASP A 208 -13.98 -21.07 -6.42
C ASP A 208 -12.80 -22.03 -6.20
N GLU A 209 -13.12 -23.30 -5.89
CA GLU A 209 -12.12 -24.33 -5.59
C GLU A 209 -11.15 -24.59 -6.77
N VAL A 210 -11.64 -24.50 -8.00
CA VAL A 210 -10.84 -24.71 -9.21
C VAL A 210 -9.81 -23.58 -9.33
N ARG A 211 -10.25 -22.35 -9.17
CA ARG A 211 -9.35 -21.17 -9.22
C ARG A 211 -8.33 -21.17 -8.08
N VAL A 212 -8.73 -21.58 -6.89
CA VAL A 212 -7.80 -21.76 -5.75
C VAL A 212 -6.72 -22.79 -6.12
N ALA A 213 -7.10 -23.96 -6.65
CA ALA A 213 -6.15 -25.00 -7.05
C ALA A 213 -5.19 -24.51 -8.15
N GLU A 214 -5.68 -23.77 -9.14
CA GLU A 214 -4.86 -23.18 -10.20
C GLU A 214 -3.84 -22.15 -9.66
N ILE A 215 -4.28 -21.25 -8.77
CA ILE A 215 -3.40 -20.28 -8.13
C ILE A 215 -2.30 -21.00 -7.34
N LEU A 216 -2.66 -21.98 -6.52
CA LEU A 216 -1.70 -22.71 -5.71
C LEU A 216 -0.71 -23.53 -6.58
N ARG A 217 -1.20 -24.14 -7.66
CA ARG A 217 -0.33 -24.85 -8.61
C ARG A 217 0.66 -23.91 -9.32
N HIS A 218 0.24 -22.68 -9.61
CA HIS A 218 1.08 -21.68 -10.25
C HIS A 218 2.01 -20.94 -9.26
N THR A 219 1.77 -21.05 -7.97
CA THR A 219 2.61 -20.45 -6.92
C THR A 219 3.66 -21.46 -6.46
N PRO A 220 4.96 -21.27 -6.72
CA PRO A 220 6.01 -22.21 -6.31
C PRO A 220 6.01 -22.52 -4.79
N ALA A 221 5.66 -21.53 -3.95
CA ALA A 221 5.51 -21.74 -2.51
C ALA A 221 4.30 -22.62 -2.14
N SER A 222 3.42 -22.98 -3.11
CA SER A 222 2.25 -23.86 -2.96
C SER A 222 1.27 -23.46 -1.85
N ARG A 223 1.21 -22.18 -1.53
CA ARG A 223 0.30 -21.59 -0.53
C ARG A 223 -0.02 -20.14 -0.85
N PHE A 224 -1.07 -19.64 -0.26
CA PHE A 224 -1.31 -18.20 -0.19
C PHE A 224 -0.32 -17.53 0.76
N GLY A 225 -0.07 -16.23 0.52
CA GLY A 225 0.68 -15.40 1.44
C GLY A 225 -0.09 -15.11 2.73
N ASN A 226 0.62 -15.00 3.86
CA ASN A 226 0.06 -14.43 5.08
C ASN A 226 0.24 -12.91 5.03
N PRO A 227 -0.78 -12.08 5.31
CA PRO A 227 -0.65 -10.62 5.31
C PRO A 227 0.55 -10.08 6.11
N GLN A 228 0.95 -10.76 7.18
CA GLN A 228 2.15 -10.41 7.96
C GLN A 228 3.46 -10.52 7.17
N GLU A 229 3.50 -11.30 6.09
CA GLU A 229 4.68 -11.43 5.23
C GLU A 229 4.95 -10.18 4.38
N LEU A 230 4.00 -9.23 4.34
CA LEU A 230 4.20 -7.91 3.74
C LEU A 230 4.97 -6.93 4.66
N ILE A 231 5.00 -7.19 5.97
CA ILE A 231 5.59 -6.27 6.95
C ILE A 231 7.07 -6.02 6.66
N GLY A 232 7.85 -7.06 6.39
CA GLY A 232 9.29 -6.91 6.12
C GLY A 232 9.58 -5.98 4.95
N ALA A 233 8.87 -6.15 3.83
CA ALA A 233 8.99 -5.29 2.66
C ALA A 233 8.49 -3.86 2.95
N THR A 234 7.41 -3.72 3.73
CA THR A 234 6.89 -2.41 4.15
C THR A 234 7.90 -1.64 4.98
N LEU A 235 8.53 -2.28 5.97
CA LEU A 235 9.55 -1.65 6.82
C LEU A 235 10.80 -1.28 6.03
N LEU A 236 11.24 -2.15 5.11
CA LEU A 236 12.36 -1.86 4.20
C LEU A 236 12.09 -0.60 3.37
N LEU A 237 10.90 -0.49 2.80
CA LEU A 237 10.53 0.67 1.99
C LEU A 237 10.26 1.93 2.83
N ALA A 238 9.74 1.79 4.04
CA ALA A 238 9.45 2.92 4.94
C ALA A 238 10.71 3.52 5.57
N SER A 239 11.68 2.68 5.96
CA SER A 239 12.90 3.13 6.63
C SER A 239 13.88 3.82 5.67
N ASN A 240 14.36 5.00 6.05
CA ASN A 240 15.41 5.68 5.31
C ASN A 240 16.80 5.07 5.56
N GLN A 241 17.00 4.38 6.68
CA GLN A 241 18.26 3.69 6.97
C GLN A 241 18.39 2.39 6.17
N ALA A 242 17.33 1.57 6.15
CA ALA A 242 17.35 0.29 5.44
C ALA A 242 17.11 0.45 3.93
N GLY A 243 16.23 1.36 3.54
CA GLY A 243 15.80 1.53 2.16
C GLY A 243 16.21 2.84 1.50
N GLY A 244 17.16 3.59 2.06
CA GLY A 244 17.50 4.96 1.62
C GLY A 244 17.94 5.08 0.16
N PHE A 245 18.49 4.03 -0.45
CA PHE A 245 18.87 4.01 -1.86
C PHE A 245 17.89 3.22 -2.75
N ILE A 246 16.71 2.86 -2.20
CA ILE A 246 15.65 2.13 -2.92
C ILE A 246 14.55 3.13 -3.32
N THR A 247 14.49 3.48 -4.60
CA THR A 247 13.43 4.31 -5.17
C THR A 247 13.11 3.87 -6.60
N GLY A 248 11.87 3.99 -7.03
CA GLY A 248 11.40 3.59 -8.36
C GLY A 248 11.32 2.08 -8.58
N THR A 249 11.42 1.27 -7.52
CA THR A 249 11.42 -0.19 -7.62
C THR A 249 10.07 -0.82 -7.32
N GLU A 250 9.95 -2.07 -7.68
CA GLU A 250 8.85 -2.98 -7.38
C GLU A 250 9.36 -4.09 -6.46
N ILE A 251 8.89 -4.12 -5.21
CA ILE A 251 9.18 -5.22 -4.30
C ILE A 251 8.03 -6.23 -4.39
N VAL A 252 8.30 -7.37 -5.01
CA VAL A 252 7.33 -8.45 -5.21
C VAL A 252 7.33 -9.38 -4.01
N VAL A 253 6.14 -9.64 -3.46
CA VAL A 253 5.92 -10.56 -2.33
C VAL A 253 4.78 -11.51 -2.73
N ASP A 254 5.11 -12.62 -3.42
CA ASP A 254 4.13 -13.43 -4.14
C ASP A 254 4.35 -14.95 -4.06
N GLY A 255 5.30 -15.42 -3.26
CA GLY A 255 5.63 -16.83 -3.17
C GLY A 255 6.21 -17.43 -4.46
N GLY A 256 6.75 -16.58 -5.35
CA GLY A 256 7.36 -16.97 -6.63
C GLY A 256 6.38 -17.01 -7.79
N PHE A 257 5.13 -16.57 -7.62
CA PHE A 257 4.11 -16.59 -8.68
C PHE A 257 4.59 -15.91 -9.97
N ASN A 258 5.19 -14.72 -9.85
CA ASN A 258 5.70 -13.94 -10.98
C ASN A 258 6.92 -14.59 -11.68
N SER A 259 7.58 -15.54 -11.03
CA SER A 259 8.77 -16.22 -11.55
C SER A 259 8.44 -17.58 -12.22
N MET A 260 7.18 -17.99 -12.18
CA MET A 260 6.74 -19.26 -12.76
C MET A 260 6.60 -19.14 -14.28
N THR A 261 7.34 -19.94 -15.02
CA THR A 261 7.35 -19.92 -16.50
C THR A 261 6.87 -21.21 -17.15
N ILE A 262 6.96 -22.34 -16.46
CA ILE A 262 6.60 -23.67 -16.99
C ILE A 262 5.76 -24.40 -15.95
#